data_a939c021ad9f2eda8f3a91c5ef760af1
#
_entry.id   a939c021ad9f2eda8f3a91c5ef760af1
#
_cell.length_a   1.000
_cell.length_b   1.000
_cell.length_c   1.000
_cell.angle_alpha   90.00
_cell.angle_beta   90.00
_cell.angle_gamma   90.00
#
_symmetry.space_group_name_H-M   'P 1'
#
loop_
_entity.id
_entity.type
_entity.pdbx_description
1 polymer ?
#
loop_
_entity_poly.entity_id
_entity_poly.type
_entity_poly.pdbx_seq_one_letter_code
_entity_poly.pdbx_strand_id
1 'polypeptide(L)'
;VIVQGTGVGTVSDFDGNYELSVPEGSTALVFSYTGFSEKVVALEGQSVIDVTLEEGVALDEVVVVAYGVQKKVTVTGAVVAVKGPELVASPAVDMSNSLAGRLPGLVVIQPSAEPGYDGALIRIRGTNTLGNSSPLIVIDGVPDRQGGLGRLSPQDIESISVLKDASAAIYGARAANGAILITTKRGTSGKPTITYDLNQGWSQPTRVPEMSNAVEYANIMNELPIY
;
A
#
# COMPACT_ATOMS: atom_id res chain seq x y z
N VAL A 1 -27.08 -13.54 -7.80
CA VAL A 1 -27.98 -13.87 -6.67
C VAL A 1 -27.50 -15.15 -6.05
N ILE A 2 -27.30 -15.17 -4.73
CA ILE A 2 -26.76 -16.34 -4.00
C ILE A 2 -27.64 -16.61 -2.77
N VAL A 3 -27.88 -17.87 -2.47
CA VAL A 3 -28.55 -18.26 -1.23
C VAL A 3 -27.61 -18.13 -0.06
N GLN A 4 -28.00 -17.37 0.96
CA GLN A 4 -27.16 -17.10 2.13
C GLN A 4 -26.76 -18.40 2.86
N GLY A 5 -25.46 -18.56 3.12
CA GLY A 5 -24.91 -19.73 3.83
C GLY A 5 -24.76 -20.99 2.98
N THR A 6 -25.03 -20.92 1.69
CA THR A 6 -24.87 -22.05 0.74
C THR A 6 -23.98 -21.63 -0.45
N GLY A 7 -23.57 -22.59 -1.25
CA GLY A 7 -22.88 -22.32 -2.52
C GLY A 7 -23.83 -22.25 -3.73
N VAL A 8 -25.15 -22.22 -3.50
CA VAL A 8 -26.16 -22.22 -4.57
C VAL A 8 -26.43 -20.78 -5.00
N GLY A 9 -26.29 -20.51 -6.30
CA GLY A 9 -26.52 -19.16 -6.85
C GLY A 9 -26.84 -19.22 -8.34
N THR A 10 -27.35 -18.09 -8.86
CA THR A 10 -27.64 -17.86 -10.26
C THR A 10 -27.25 -16.46 -10.69
N VAL A 11 -27.18 -16.23 -12.00
CA VAL A 11 -26.93 -14.91 -12.60
C VAL A 11 -28.21 -14.45 -13.27
N SER A 12 -28.53 -13.15 -13.20
CA SER A 12 -29.64 -12.57 -13.95
C SER A 12 -29.32 -12.49 -15.46
N ASP A 13 -30.37 -12.55 -16.27
CA ASP A 13 -30.29 -12.28 -17.71
C ASP A 13 -30.15 -10.77 -18.00
N PHE A 14 -30.15 -10.40 -19.30
CA PHE A 14 -30.05 -9.01 -19.74
C PHE A 14 -31.26 -8.16 -19.35
N ASP A 15 -32.43 -8.76 -19.14
CA ASP A 15 -33.68 -8.10 -18.75
C ASP A 15 -33.81 -8.04 -17.21
N GLY A 16 -32.83 -8.61 -16.50
CA GLY A 16 -32.79 -8.63 -15.03
C GLY A 16 -33.56 -9.78 -14.40
N ASN A 17 -34.09 -10.73 -15.19
CA ASN A 17 -34.78 -11.89 -14.65
C ASN A 17 -33.79 -12.94 -14.17
N TYR A 18 -34.14 -13.61 -13.10
CA TYR A 18 -33.36 -14.72 -12.54
C TYR A 18 -34.25 -15.85 -12.07
N GLU A 19 -33.77 -17.06 -12.14
CA GLU A 19 -34.43 -18.25 -11.63
C GLU A 19 -33.46 -19.02 -10.72
N LEU A 20 -33.89 -19.34 -9.52
CA LEU A 20 -33.05 -19.98 -8.53
C LEU A 20 -33.85 -21.01 -7.72
N SER A 21 -33.40 -22.26 -7.73
CA SER A 21 -33.94 -23.30 -6.86
C SER A 21 -33.34 -23.17 -5.48
N VAL A 22 -34.17 -22.78 -4.51
CA VAL A 22 -33.75 -22.55 -3.14
C VAL A 22 -33.87 -23.82 -2.31
N PRO A 23 -32.77 -24.30 -1.67
CA PRO A 23 -32.84 -25.47 -0.79
C PRO A 23 -33.74 -25.21 0.43
N GLU A 24 -34.42 -26.26 0.90
CA GLU A 24 -35.25 -26.20 2.12
C GLU A 24 -34.40 -25.76 3.31
N GLY A 25 -34.95 -24.83 4.10
CA GLY A 25 -34.25 -24.27 5.27
C GLY A 25 -33.41 -23.02 4.99
N SER A 26 -33.39 -22.53 3.77
CA SER A 26 -32.73 -21.26 3.44
C SER A 26 -33.55 -20.08 3.95
N THR A 27 -32.88 -19.09 4.53
CA THR A 27 -33.51 -17.94 5.19
C THR A 27 -33.47 -16.65 4.41
N ALA A 28 -32.47 -16.46 3.53
CA ALA A 28 -32.27 -15.22 2.79
C ALA A 28 -31.52 -15.41 1.47
N LEU A 29 -31.77 -14.49 0.55
CA LEU A 29 -31.01 -14.33 -0.69
C LEU A 29 -30.12 -13.10 -0.61
N VAL A 30 -28.93 -13.22 -1.16
CA VAL A 30 -27.95 -12.15 -1.28
C VAL A 30 -27.86 -11.74 -2.74
N PHE A 31 -28.13 -10.49 -3.01
CA PHE A 31 -28.02 -9.86 -4.32
C PHE A 31 -26.77 -9.00 -4.38
N SER A 32 -25.88 -9.29 -5.31
CA SER A 32 -24.67 -8.47 -5.53
C SER A 32 -24.42 -8.26 -7.01
N TYR A 33 -24.00 -7.06 -7.35
CA TYR A 33 -23.58 -6.69 -8.69
C TYR A 33 -22.44 -5.68 -8.62
N THR A 34 -21.53 -5.73 -9.58
CA THR A 34 -20.36 -4.84 -9.61
C THR A 34 -20.81 -3.38 -9.70
N GLY A 35 -20.41 -2.56 -8.72
CA GLY A 35 -20.79 -1.15 -8.63
C GLY A 35 -22.05 -0.87 -7.83
N PHE A 36 -22.71 -1.90 -7.27
CA PHE A 36 -23.91 -1.77 -6.44
C PHE A 36 -23.69 -2.31 -5.03
N SER A 37 -24.43 -1.78 -4.07
CA SER A 37 -24.42 -2.28 -2.69
C SER A 37 -25.06 -3.67 -2.63
N GLU A 38 -24.44 -4.55 -1.88
CA GLU A 38 -24.98 -5.86 -1.62
C GLU A 38 -26.27 -5.74 -0.78
N LYS A 39 -27.33 -6.44 -1.21
CA LYS A 39 -28.62 -6.41 -0.56
C LYS A 39 -29.05 -7.82 -0.15
N VAL A 40 -29.36 -7.99 1.11
CA VAL A 40 -29.86 -9.26 1.66
C VAL A 40 -31.38 -9.16 1.83
N VAL A 41 -32.09 -10.11 1.25
CA VAL A 41 -33.57 -10.18 1.30
C VAL A 41 -33.97 -11.49 1.94
N ALA A 42 -34.80 -11.42 2.98
CA ALA A 42 -35.32 -12.61 3.65
C ALA A 42 -36.34 -13.34 2.77
N LEU A 43 -36.30 -14.67 2.83
CA LEU A 43 -37.25 -15.55 2.16
C LEU A 43 -38.48 -15.77 3.06
N GLU A 44 -39.58 -15.09 2.75
CA GLU A 44 -40.85 -15.22 3.49
C GLU A 44 -41.84 -16.14 2.76
N GLY A 45 -41.34 -17.13 2.00
CA GLY A 45 -42.17 -18.05 1.24
C GLY A 45 -42.72 -17.48 -0.07
N GLN A 46 -42.16 -16.37 -0.53
CA GLN A 46 -42.53 -15.74 -1.80
C GLN A 46 -41.89 -16.48 -2.96
N SER A 47 -42.62 -16.65 -4.07
CA SER A 47 -42.13 -17.28 -5.30
C SER A 47 -41.52 -16.27 -6.28
N VAL A 48 -41.80 -14.97 -6.10
CA VAL A 48 -41.25 -13.88 -6.90
C VAL A 48 -40.70 -12.81 -5.97
N ILE A 49 -39.45 -12.43 -6.19
CA ILE A 49 -38.77 -11.42 -5.36
C ILE A 49 -38.12 -10.42 -6.33
N ASP A 50 -38.66 -9.22 -6.38
CA ASP A 50 -38.13 -8.11 -7.13
C ASP A 50 -37.22 -7.26 -6.22
N VAL A 51 -35.98 -7.01 -6.68
CA VAL A 51 -34.98 -6.29 -5.88
C VAL A 51 -34.39 -5.18 -6.70
N THR A 52 -34.45 -3.98 -6.18
CA THR A 52 -33.70 -2.83 -6.69
C THR A 52 -32.42 -2.70 -5.88
N LEU A 53 -31.27 -2.80 -6.58
CA LEU A 53 -29.98 -2.52 -5.99
C LEU A 53 -29.74 -1.02 -6.03
N GLU A 54 -29.24 -0.47 -4.95
CA GLU A 54 -28.77 0.91 -4.90
C GLU A 54 -27.34 0.95 -5.42
N GLU A 55 -27.00 2.03 -6.14
CA GLU A 55 -25.62 2.26 -6.56
C GLU A 55 -24.72 2.13 -5.34
N GLY A 56 -23.83 1.14 -5.38
CA GLY A 56 -22.84 0.95 -4.32
C GLY A 56 -21.98 2.18 -4.31
N VAL A 57 -21.97 2.89 -3.18
CA VAL A 57 -20.88 3.80 -2.91
C VAL A 57 -19.62 2.97 -3.09
N ALA A 58 -18.82 3.29 -4.09
CA ALA A 58 -17.54 2.62 -4.37
C ALA A 58 -16.89 2.37 -3.02
N LEU A 59 -16.51 1.11 -2.74
CA LEU A 59 -15.94 0.67 -1.46
C LEU A 59 -15.18 1.83 -0.86
N ASP A 60 -15.74 2.47 0.17
CA ASP A 60 -15.16 3.65 0.78
C ASP A 60 -13.71 3.33 1.08
N GLU A 61 -12.80 3.89 0.32
CA GLU A 61 -11.38 3.65 0.53
C GLU A 61 -11.02 4.14 1.92
N VAL A 62 -10.81 3.17 2.77
CA VAL A 62 -10.53 3.41 4.18
C VAL A 62 -9.05 3.69 4.31
N VAL A 63 -8.71 4.82 4.89
CA VAL A 63 -7.33 5.23 5.12
C VAL A 63 -7.03 5.13 6.61
N VAL A 64 -5.92 4.49 6.95
CA VAL A 64 -5.44 4.47 8.32
C VAL A 64 -4.90 5.86 8.67
N VAL A 65 -5.45 6.46 9.69
CA VAL A 65 -5.00 7.73 10.26
C VAL A 65 -4.58 7.51 11.70
N ALA A 66 -3.48 8.05 12.08
CA ALA A 66 -2.81 8.05 13.39
C ALA A 66 -3.22 6.99 14.42
N TYR A 67 -4.43 7.04 14.98
CA TYR A 67 -4.96 6.12 15.99
C TYR A 67 -6.28 5.47 15.59
N GLY A 68 -6.61 5.44 14.31
CA GLY A 68 -7.86 4.86 13.85
C GLY A 68 -7.95 4.73 12.34
N VAL A 69 -9.10 4.28 11.90
CA VAL A 69 -9.43 4.06 10.51
C VAL A 69 -10.53 5.05 10.15
N GLN A 70 -10.32 5.88 9.13
CA GLN A 70 -11.30 6.83 8.64
C GLN A 70 -11.57 6.61 7.16
N LYS A 71 -12.79 6.92 6.73
CA LYS A 71 -13.12 6.94 5.31
C LYS A 71 -12.32 8.03 4.62
N LYS A 72 -11.74 7.76 3.46
CA LYS A 72 -10.93 8.71 2.70
C LYS A 72 -11.66 10.03 2.46
N VAL A 73 -12.96 9.97 2.22
CA VAL A 73 -13.83 11.13 1.99
C VAL A 73 -13.92 12.06 3.21
N THR A 74 -13.75 11.54 4.43
CA THR A 74 -13.87 12.32 5.68
C THR A 74 -12.53 12.84 6.21
N VAL A 75 -11.42 12.45 5.58
CA VAL A 75 -10.09 12.91 5.98
C VAL A 75 -9.85 14.33 5.47
N THR A 76 -9.84 15.29 6.36
CA THR A 76 -9.58 16.71 6.05
C THR A 76 -8.09 17.05 5.87
N GLY A 77 -7.20 16.15 6.26
CA GLY A 77 -5.74 16.30 6.13
C GLY A 77 -5.19 15.84 4.78
N ALA A 78 -3.97 16.28 4.45
CA ALA A 78 -3.25 15.82 3.25
C ALA A 78 -2.71 14.38 3.47
N VAL A 79 -3.58 13.39 3.31
CA VAL A 79 -3.26 11.95 3.43
C VAL A 79 -3.31 11.30 2.06
N VAL A 80 -2.30 10.50 1.76
CA VAL A 80 -2.26 9.68 0.55
C VAL A 80 -1.98 8.24 0.96
N ALA A 81 -2.72 7.30 0.40
CA ALA A 81 -2.56 5.88 0.71
C ALA A 81 -2.32 5.06 -0.56
N VAL A 82 -1.57 3.97 -0.41
CA VAL A 82 -1.33 2.94 -1.43
C VAL A 82 -1.59 1.58 -0.80
N LYS A 83 -2.22 0.68 -1.54
CA LYS A 83 -2.51 -0.69 -1.09
C LYS A 83 -1.34 -1.64 -1.37
N GLY A 84 -1.21 -2.68 -0.54
CA GLY A 84 -0.16 -3.70 -0.66
C GLY A 84 0.04 -4.29 -2.06
N PRO A 85 -1.02 -4.70 -2.79
CA PRO A 85 -0.87 -5.25 -4.14
C PRO A 85 -0.17 -4.32 -5.13
N GLU A 86 -0.33 -3.02 -5.00
CA GLU A 86 0.36 -2.03 -5.84
C GLU A 86 1.87 -1.99 -5.55
N LEU A 87 2.27 -2.25 -4.31
CA LEU A 87 3.67 -2.27 -3.90
C LEU A 87 4.39 -3.52 -4.42
N VAL A 88 3.73 -4.67 -4.37
CA VAL A 88 4.25 -5.95 -4.86
C VAL A 88 4.52 -5.91 -6.37
N ALA A 89 3.77 -5.11 -7.12
CA ALA A 89 3.99 -4.93 -8.57
C ALA A 89 5.33 -4.27 -8.93
N SER A 90 6.11 -3.79 -7.93
CA SER A 90 7.46 -3.24 -8.16
C SER A 90 8.51 -4.34 -8.02
N PRO A 91 9.44 -4.47 -8.97
CA PRO A 91 10.55 -5.42 -8.88
C PRO A 91 11.69 -4.94 -7.95
N ALA A 92 11.43 -3.93 -7.12
CA ALA A 92 12.45 -3.36 -6.24
C ALA A 92 12.83 -4.35 -5.12
N VAL A 93 14.12 -4.52 -4.88
CA VAL A 93 14.68 -5.37 -3.83
C VAL A 93 14.38 -4.78 -2.44
N ASP A 94 14.51 -3.46 -2.30
CA ASP A 94 14.23 -2.75 -1.05
C ASP A 94 12.86 -2.07 -1.11
N MET A 95 12.11 -2.21 -0.02
CA MET A 95 10.76 -1.64 0.10
C MET A 95 10.73 -0.11 -0.07
N SER A 96 11.79 0.59 0.33
CA SER A 96 11.87 2.05 0.20
C SER A 96 11.84 2.49 -1.27
N ASN A 97 12.45 1.71 -2.17
CA ASN A 97 12.45 1.97 -3.61
C ASN A 97 11.09 1.68 -4.27
N SER A 98 10.32 0.72 -3.75
CA SER A 98 9.00 0.40 -4.29
C SER A 98 7.98 1.53 -4.10
N LEU A 99 8.25 2.50 -3.22
CA LEU A 99 7.43 3.69 -3.02
C LEU A 99 7.66 4.79 -4.06
N ALA A 100 8.73 4.71 -4.85
CA ALA A 100 9.09 5.72 -5.83
C ALA A 100 7.98 5.91 -6.88
N GLY A 101 7.54 7.16 -7.06
CA GLY A 101 6.52 7.52 -8.05
C GLY A 101 5.08 7.11 -7.74
N ARG A 102 4.83 6.42 -6.62
CA ARG A 102 3.49 5.92 -6.26
C ARG A 102 2.71 6.84 -5.34
N LEU A 103 3.40 7.64 -4.56
CA LEU A 103 2.81 8.52 -3.56
C LEU A 103 3.11 9.99 -3.90
N PRO A 104 2.11 10.79 -4.31
CA PRO A 104 2.33 12.20 -4.63
C PRO A 104 2.89 12.96 -3.43
N GLY A 105 3.96 13.73 -3.66
CA GLY A 105 4.67 14.49 -2.64
C GLY A 105 5.66 13.69 -1.81
N LEU A 106 5.88 12.42 -2.15
CA LEU A 106 6.98 11.61 -1.64
C LEU A 106 8.14 11.68 -2.63
N VAL A 107 9.31 12.06 -2.16
CA VAL A 107 10.56 12.04 -2.93
C VAL A 107 11.38 10.87 -2.43
N VAL A 108 11.69 9.96 -3.34
CA VAL A 108 12.49 8.76 -3.07
C VAL A 108 13.75 8.86 -3.91
N ILE A 109 14.90 8.86 -3.26
CA ILE A 109 16.22 9.01 -3.90
C ILE A 109 17.07 7.83 -3.47
N GLN A 110 17.54 7.05 -4.42
CA GLN A 110 18.55 6.02 -4.18
C GLN A 110 19.94 6.67 -4.27
N PRO A 111 20.66 6.83 -3.16
CA PRO A 111 21.93 7.58 -3.16
C PRO A 111 23.08 6.78 -3.77
N SER A 112 22.99 5.47 -3.76
CA SER A 112 24.01 4.57 -4.31
C SER A 112 23.36 3.47 -5.17
N ALA A 113 24.07 3.06 -6.19
CA ALA A 113 23.74 1.86 -6.98
C ALA A 113 24.66 0.68 -6.61
N GLU A 114 25.34 0.78 -5.49
CA GLU A 114 26.22 -0.27 -4.98
C GLU A 114 25.40 -1.46 -4.53
N PRO A 115 25.69 -2.68 -4.99
CA PRO A 115 24.99 -3.89 -4.58
C PRO A 115 25.04 -4.08 -3.07
N GLY A 116 23.87 -4.26 -2.44
CA GLY A 116 23.73 -4.37 -0.99
C GLY A 116 23.47 -3.06 -0.26
N TYR A 117 23.56 -1.91 -0.94
CA TYR A 117 23.13 -0.59 -0.44
C TYR A 117 21.91 -0.10 -1.21
N ASP A 118 20.89 -0.94 -1.25
CA ASP A 118 19.69 -0.72 -2.06
C ASP A 118 18.65 0.21 -1.39
N GLY A 119 18.92 0.67 -0.16
CA GLY A 119 18.02 1.54 0.59
C GLY A 119 17.89 2.94 -0.03
N ALA A 120 16.68 3.45 -0.09
CA ALA A 120 16.40 4.80 -0.57
C ALA A 120 16.20 5.81 0.56
N LEU A 121 16.63 7.04 0.30
CA LEU A 121 16.29 8.20 1.13
C LEU A 121 14.89 8.66 0.78
N ILE A 122 14.02 8.70 1.79
CA ILE A 122 12.64 9.12 1.62
C ILE A 122 12.46 10.50 2.25
N ARG A 123 11.81 11.41 1.52
CA ARG A 123 11.45 12.75 2.00
C ARG A 123 10.03 13.08 1.61
N ILE A 124 9.31 13.74 2.50
CA ILE A 124 7.97 14.26 2.23
C ILE A 124 8.08 15.74 1.92
N ARG A 125 7.66 16.13 0.70
CA ARG A 125 7.73 17.51 0.19
C ARG A 125 9.13 18.14 0.15
N GLY A 126 10.18 17.32 0.16
CA GLY A 126 11.56 17.79 0.03
C GLY A 126 12.30 17.93 1.37
N THR A 127 13.28 18.81 1.40
CA THR A 127 14.14 19.05 2.57
C THR A 127 13.67 20.28 3.32
N ASN A 128 13.21 20.12 4.55
CA ASN A 128 12.64 21.18 5.38
C ASN A 128 13.62 21.68 6.46
N THR A 129 14.73 20.99 6.65
CA THR A 129 15.72 21.30 7.69
C THR A 129 17.12 20.97 7.22
N LEU A 130 18.13 21.64 7.79
CA LEU A 130 19.53 21.32 7.57
C LEU A 130 19.98 20.06 8.32
N GLY A 131 19.17 19.56 9.25
CA GLY A 131 19.41 18.32 9.97
C GLY A 131 18.78 17.11 9.30
N ASN A 132 18.20 16.22 10.09
CA ASN A 132 17.52 15.03 9.58
C ASN A 132 16.15 15.38 8.99
N SER A 133 15.99 15.23 7.68
CA SER A 133 14.75 15.45 6.94
C SER A 133 13.93 14.16 6.69
N SER A 134 14.29 13.05 7.33
CA SER A 134 13.58 11.78 7.18
C SER A 134 12.20 11.86 7.85
N PRO A 135 11.16 11.30 7.23
CA PRO A 135 9.85 11.19 7.85
C PRO A 135 9.87 10.17 9.00
N LEU A 136 8.92 10.31 9.91
CA LEU A 136 8.68 9.31 10.95
C LEU A 136 8.02 8.07 10.32
N ILE A 137 8.59 6.90 10.54
CA ILE A 137 7.98 5.63 10.13
C ILE A 137 7.23 5.04 11.32
N VAL A 138 5.99 4.67 11.12
CA VAL A 138 5.13 4.04 12.13
C VAL A 138 4.59 2.74 11.57
N ILE A 139 4.91 1.61 12.21
CA ILE A 139 4.48 0.28 11.79
C ILE A 139 3.46 -0.22 12.81
N ASP A 140 2.25 -0.52 12.37
CA ASP A 140 1.13 -0.97 13.21
C ASP A 140 0.91 -0.12 14.47
N GLY A 141 1.07 1.20 14.33
CA GLY A 141 0.94 2.16 15.43
C GLY A 141 2.19 2.35 16.29
N VAL A 142 3.25 1.58 16.06
CA VAL A 142 4.51 1.69 16.80
C VAL A 142 5.53 2.50 15.99
N PRO A 143 6.02 3.63 16.51
CA PRO A 143 7.06 4.40 15.84
C PRO A 143 8.37 3.62 15.77
N ASP A 144 8.86 3.42 14.56
CA ASP A 144 10.14 2.76 14.32
C ASP A 144 11.31 3.71 14.57
N ARG A 145 12.39 3.20 15.10
CA ARG A 145 13.57 3.99 15.44
C ARG A 145 14.69 3.90 14.41
N GLN A 146 14.82 2.80 13.70
CA GLN A 146 15.87 2.60 12.70
C GLN A 146 15.53 1.50 11.69
N GLY A 147 15.51 1.85 10.40
CA GLY A 147 15.57 0.89 9.29
C GLY A 147 14.34 0.03 9.05
N GLY A 148 13.17 0.43 9.59
CA GLY A 148 11.97 -0.39 9.57
C GLY A 148 11.43 -0.75 8.18
N LEU A 149 11.58 0.11 7.20
CA LEU A 149 11.13 -0.16 5.83
C LEU A 149 11.91 -1.30 5.17
N GLY A 150 13.23 -1.33 5.31
CA GLY A 150 14.06 -2.36 4.69
C GLY A 150 13.90 -3.77 5.30
N ARG A 151 13.18 -3.89 6.44
CA ARG A 151 12.89 -5.17 7.09
C ARG A 151 11.53 -5.74 6.73
N LEU A 152 10.67 -4.94 6.08
CA LEU A 152 9.33 -5.36 5.71
C LEU A 152 9.33 -5.92 4.31
N SER A 153 8.69 -7.07 4.15
CA SER A 153 8.38 -7.59 2.83
C SER A 153 7.15 -6.86 2.26
N PRO A 154 7.17 -6.46 0.98
CA PRO A 154 5.99 -5.86 0.34
C PRO A 154 4.73 -6.73 0.44
N GLN A 155 4.90 -8.07 0.50
CA GLN A 155 3.81 -9.03 0.63
C GLN A 155 3.10 -8.95 1.99
N ASP A 156 3.80 -8.53 3.06
CA ASP A 156 3.25 -8.45 4.42
C ASP A 156 2.47 -7.16 4.65
N ILE A 157 2.52 -6.23 3.71
CA ILE A 157 1.89 -4.93 3.84
C ILE A 157 0.46 -4.98 3.32
N GLU A 158 -0.47 -4.48 4.13
CA GLU A 158 -1.85 -4.25 3.76
C GLU A 158 -2.01 -2.89 3.08
N SER A 159 -1.49 -1.84 3.71
CA SER A 159 -1.52 -0.48 3.18
C SER A 159 -0.41 0.40 3.74
N ILE A 160 -0.04 1.42 2.96
CA ILE A 160 0.85 2.51 3.40
C ILE A 160 0.10 3.83 3.24
N SER A 161 0.07 4.61 4.32
CA SER A 161 -0.50 5.95 4.34
C SER A 161 0.57 6.99 4.66
N VAL A 162 0.61 8.08 3.89
CA VAL A 162 1.55 9.19 4.13
C VAL A 162 0.79 10.37 4.70
N LEU A 163 1.13 10.73 5.93
CA LEU A 163 0.62 11.91 6.61
C LEU A 163 1.57 13.08 6.35
N LYS A 164 1.00 14.17 5.86
CA LYS A 164 1.74 15.38 5.52
C LYS A 164 1.28 16.53 6.42
N ASP A 165 2.20 17.44 6.72
CA ASP A 165 1.90 18.68 7.44
C ASP A 165 1.13 18.45 8.77
N ALA A 166 0.03 19.17 8.96
CA ALA A 166 -0.76 19.12 10.19
C ALA A 166 -1.29 17.72 10.54
N SER A 167 -1.54 16.86 9.55
CA SER A 167 -2.01 15.48 9.83
C SER A 167 -0.96 14.61 10.52
N ALA A 168 0.33 14.95 10.39
CA ALA A 168 1.41 14.26 11.09
C ALA A 168 1.63 14.79 12.52
N ALA A 169 1.10 15.96 12.88
CA ALA A 169 1.33 16.60 14.17
C ALA A 169 0.89 15.76 15.38
N ILE A 170 -0.04 14.85 15.20
CA ILE A 170 -0.50 13.92 16.25
C ILE A 170 0.63 13.02 16.79
N TYR A 171 1.68 12.79 15.99
CA TYR A 171 2.88 12.05 16.41
C TYR A 171 3.95 12.94 17.05
N GLY A 172 3.63 14.23 17.27
CA GLY A 172 4.49 15.20 17.93
C GLY A 172 5.67 15.67 17.08
N ALA A 173 6.66 16.28 17.73
CA ALA A 173 7.82 16.91 17.08
C ALA A 173 8.64 15.97 16.18
N ARG A 174 8.63 14.67 16.46
CA ARG A 174 9.33 13.67 15.62
C ARG A 174 8.74 13.53 14.23
N ALA A 175 7.48 13.90 14.04
CA ALA A 175 6.81 13.87 12.75
C ALA A 175 6.79 15.24 12.05
N ALA A 176 7.69 16.15 12.43
CA ALA A 176 7.80 17.48 11.81
C ALA A 176 8.05 17.41 10.29
N ASN A 177 8.71 16.37 9.82
CA ASN A 177 8.96 16.10 8.39
C ASN A 177 7.88 15.18 7.76
N GLY A 178 6.73 15.03 8.42
CA GLY A 178 5.67 14.09 8.04
C GLY A 178 5.84 12.69 8.63
N ALA A 179 4.85 11.84 8.41
CA ALA A 179 4.88 10.45 8.89
C ALA A 179 4.40 9.49 7.80
N ILE A 180 4.98 8.30 7.78
CA ILE A 180 4.59 7.17 6.94
C ILE A 180 4.02 6.11 7.86
N LEU A 181 2.73 5.82 7.71
CA LEU A 181 2.04 4.78 8.44
C LEU A 181 2.01 3.51 7.60
N ILE A 182 2.46 2.42 8.16
CA ILE A 182 2.45 1.11 7.54
C ILE A 182 1.53 0.22 8.36
N THR A 183 0.55 -0.35 7.69
CA THR A 183 -0.33 -1.36 8.26
C THR A 183 0.05 -2.70 7.66
N THR A 184 0.36 -3.67 8.51
CA THR A 184 0.67 -5.02 8.07
C THR A 184 -0.59 -5.87 7.97
N LYS A 185 -0.55 -6.90 7.14
CA LYS A 185 -1.64 -7.87 7.01
C LYS A 185 -1.83 -8.62 8.32
N ARG A 186 -3.07 -8.73 8.76
CA ARG A 186 -3.44 -9.50 9.93
C ARG A 186 -4.06 -10.83 9.53
N GLY A 187 -3.85 -11.84 10.34
CA GLY A 187 -4.53 -13.11 10.17
C GLY A 187 -6.04 -12.95 10.29
N THR A 188 -6.77 -13.59 9.39
CA THR A 188 -8.23 -13.67 9.41
C THR A 188 -8.65 -15.07 9.81
N SER A 189 -9.79 -15.19 10.51
CA SER A 189 -10.39 -16.49 10.82
C SER A 189 -10.92 -17.12 9.52
N GLY A 190 -10.53 -18.35 9.22
CA GLY A 190 -10.95 -19.03 8.00
C GLY A 190 -10.05 -20.20 7.64
N LYS A 191 -10.15 -20.68 6.39
CA LYS A 191 -9.24 -21.70 5.87
C LYS A 191 -7.81 -21.14 5.79
N PRO A 192 -6.79 -21.86 6.26
CA PRO A 192 -5.41 -21.40 6.16
C PRO A 192 -5.02 -21.27 4.69
N THR A 193 -4.42 -20.14 4.34
CA THR A 193 -3.86 -19.88 3.02
C THR A 193 -2.34 -19.90 3.12
N ILE A 194 -1.69 -20.73 2.34
CA ILE A 194 -0.23 -20.82 2.26
C ILE A 194 0.19 -20.19 0.95
N THR A 195 0.98 -19.14 1.00
CA THR A 195 1.58 -18.52 -0.18
C THR A 195 3.10 -18.71 -0.12
N TYR A 196 3.68 -19.01 -1.27
CA TYR A 196 5.12 -19.10 -1.44
C TYR A 196 5.55 -18.14 -2.54
N ASP A 197 6.34 -17.15 -2.19
CA ASP A 197 6.86 -16.15 -3.12
C ASP A 197 8.39 -16.30 -3.19
N LEU A 198 8.91 -16.48 -4.39
CA LEU A 198 10.34 -16.48 -4.66
C LEU A 198 10.69 -15.31 -5.57
N ASN A 199 11.56 -14.42 -5.10
CA ASN A 199 12.10 -13.35 -5.90
C ASN A 199 13.61 -13.52 -5.99
N GLN A 200 14.12 -13.65 -7.22
CA GLN A 200 15.53 -13.75 -7.50
C GLN A 200 15.92 -12.64 -8.48
N GLY A 201 16.91 -11.84 -8.12
CA GLY A 201 17.38 -10.75 -8.94
C GLY A 201 18.90 -10.68 -8.97
N TRP A 202 19.44 -10.08 -10.03
CA TRP A 202 20.87 -9.78 -10.17
C TRP A 202 21.01 -8.28 -10.34
N SER A 203 21.90 -7.68 -9.54
CA SER A 203 22.26 -6.27 -9.67
C SER A 203 23.60 -6.16 -10.38
N GLN A 204 23.65 -5.36 -11.41
CA GLN A 204 24.87 -5.06 -12.14
C GLN A 204 25.02 -3.55 -12.27
N PRO A 205 26.22 -2.97 -11.99
CA PRO A 205 26.45 -1.56 -12.21
C PRO A 205 26.35 -1.25 -13.71
N THR A 206 25.55 -0.26 -14.07
CA THR A 206 25.35 0.18 -15.46
C THR A 206 26.55 0.91 -16.01
N ARG A 207 27.34 1.53 -15.15
CA ARG A 207 28.56 2.25 -15.49
C ARG A 207 29.55 2.16 -14.33
N VAL A 208 30.73 1.66 -14.61
CA VAL A 208 31.86 1.71 -13.70
C VAL A 208 32.76 2.85 -14.20
N PRO A 209 33.02 3.88 -13.38
CA PRO A 209 33.96 4.94 -13.80
C PRO A 209 35.36 4.35 -13.96
N GLU A 210 36.01 4.71 -15.04
CA GLU A 210 37.41 4.39 -15.21
C GLU A 210 38.23 5.22 -14.21
N MET A 211 38.97 4.52 -13.38
CA MET A 211 39.87 5.16 -12.41
C MET A 211 41.20 5.44 -13.04
N SER A 212 41.78 6.60 -12.73
CA SER A 212 43.12 6.93 -13.17
C SER A 212 44.16 5.91 -12.65
N ASN A 213 45.10 5.55 -13.48
CA ASN A 213 46.22 4.73 -13.04
C ASN A 213 47.19 5.55 -12.16
N ALA A 214 48.14 4.90 -11.52
CA ALA A 214 49.05 5.56 -10.57
C ALA A 214 49.86 6.71 -11.17
N VAL A 215 50.22 6.59 -12.45
CA VAL A 215 51.00 7.63 -13.17
C VAL A 215 50.12 8.84 -13.51
N GLU A 216 48.90 8.59 -13.99
CA GLU A 216 47.90 9.64 -14.25
C GLU A 216 47.54 10.38 -12.98
N TYR A 217 47.30 9.64 -11.90
CA TYR A 217 47.02 10.23 -10.57
C TYR A 217 48.17 11.12 -10.11
N ALA A 218 49.41 10.65 -10.20
CA ALA A 218 50.59 11.43 -9.81
C ALA A 218 50.75 12.70 -10.65
N ASN A 219 50.47 12.62 -11.96
CA ASN A 219 50.51 13.80 -12.83
C ASN A 219 49.44 14.82 -12.43
N ILE A 220 48.21 14.38 -12.21
CA ILE A 220 47.10 15.24 -11.78
C ILE A 220 47.43 15.91 -10.44
N MET A 221 47.97 15.15 -9.47
CA MET A 221 48.36 15.70 -8.18
C MET A 221 49.49 16.73 -8.26
N ASN A 222 50.43 16.58 -9.20
CA ASN A 222 51.48 17.55 -9.42
C ASN A 222 51.00 18.84 -10.13
N GLU A 223 49.92 18.77 -10.90
CA GLU A 223 49.30 19.90 -11.58
C GLU A 223 48.32 20.70 -10.67
N LEU A 224 47.81 20.07 -9.59
CA LEU A 224 46.93 20.74 -8.64
C LEU A 224 47.73 21.78 -7.82
N PRO A 225 47.36 23.07 -7.88
CA PRO A 225 47.95 24.06 -6.99
C PRO A 225 47.60 23.75 -5.55
N ILE A 226 48.64 23.47 -4.75
CA ILE A 226 48.49 23.33 -3.31
C ILE A 226 48.39 24.74 -2.74
N TYR A 227 47.16 25.15 -2.38
CA TYR A 227 46.93 26.41 -1.63
C TYR A 227 46.99 26.16 -0.13
#